data_76e697bd1cf4ec2ceb660aa3564546e9
#
_entry.id   76e697bd1cf4ec2ceb660aa3564546e9
#
_cell.length_a   1.000
_cell.length_b   1.000
_cell.length_c   1.000
_cell.angle_alpha   90.00
_cell.angle_beta   90.00
_cell.angle_gamma   90.00
#
_symmetry.space_group_name_H-M   'P 1'
#
loop_
_entity.id
_entity.type
_entity.pdbx_description
1 polymer ?
#
loop_
_entity_poly.entity_id
_entity_poly.type
_entity_poly.pdbx_seq_one_letter_code
_entity_poly.pdbx_strand_id
1 'polypeptide(L)'
;MFEQVKDYKSACKVLGIKPIDKRRKLEEHVLLYIQLCTITQAINFIANGNKPWIPEYKQSKPIKTWYSWWQIDWDKIKDGSSAGFFNLDSGDVLGGTYADVDTHLRFISEDAAEYAAKTFKPLYMKHIFGID
;
A
#
# COMPACT_ATOMS: atom_id res chain seq x y z
N MET A 1 0.94 14.52 -8.51
CA MET A 1 2.29 13.94 -8.27
C MET A 1 2.31 12.42 -8.49
N PHE A 2 1.31 11.72 -7.99
CA PHE A 2 1.27 10.25 -8.05
C PHE A 2 0.39 9.68 -9.15
N GLU A 3 -0.15 10.50 -10.01
CA GLU A 3 -1.17 10.14 -11.00
C GLU A 3 -0.68 9.12 -12.04
N GLN A 4 0.63 8.95 -12.16
CA GLN A 4 1.22 7.91 -12.99
C GLN A 4 0.94 6.50 -12.47
N VAL A 5 0.68 6.36 -11.17
CA VAL A 5 0.42 5.06 -10.53
C VAL A 5 -1.08 4.89 -10.37
N LYS A 6 -1.71 4.27 -11.37
CA LYS A 6 -3.17 4.05 -11.42
C LYS A 6 -3.55 2.60 -11.16
N ASP A 7 -2.64 1.68 -11.43
CA ASP A 7 -2.84 0.24 -11.29
C ASP A 7 -1.49 -0.46 -11.15
N TYR A 8 -1.51 -1.77 -11.03
CA TYR A 8 -0.29 -2.57 -10.92
C TYR A 8 0.62 -2.42 -12.15
N LYS A 9 0.05 -2.42 -13.35
CA LYS A 9 0.85 -2.28 -14.59
C LYS A 9 1.58 -0.95 -14.64
N SER A 10 0.90 0.14 -14.31
CA SER A 10 1.52 1.47 -14.30
C SER A 10 2.58 1.58 -13.21
N ALA A 11 2.36 0.94 -12.05
CA ALA A 11 3.38 0.86 -11.00
C ALA A 11 4.64 0.14 -11.48
N CYS A 12 4.48 -0.98 -12.16
CA CYS A 12 5.62 -1.70 -12.77
C CYS A 12 6.36 -0.83 -13.78
N LYS A 13 5.62 -0.07 -14.59
CA LYS A 13 6.22 0.83 -15.57
C LYS A 13 7.06 1.91 -14.91
N VAL A 14 6.58 2.50 -13.82
CA VAL A 14 7.33 3.51 -13.05
C VAL A 14 8.65 2.92 -12.54
N LEU A 15 8.64 1.69 -12.08
CA LEU A 15 9.82 1.00 -11.55
C LEU A 15 10.70 0.36 -12.62
N GLY A 16 10.26 0.32 -13.86
CA GLY A 16 11.00 -0.34 -14.94
C GLY A 16 11.06 -1.85 -14.81
N ILE A 17 10.05 -2.46 -14.21
CA ILE A 17 9.96 -3.92 -14.03
C ILE A 17 8.80 -4.49 -14.83
N LYS A 18 8.87 -5.79 -15.14
CA LYS A 18 7.77 -6.48 -15.83
C LYS A 18 6.72 -6.95 -14.84
N PRO A 19 5.42 -6.79 -15.17
CA PRO A 19 4.37 -7.40 -14.35
C PRO A 19 4.52 -8.90 -14.28
N ILE A 20 4.03 -9.50 -13.19
CA ILE A 20 3.99 -10.95 -13.06
C ILE A 20 3.07 -11.52 -14.13
N ASP A 21 3.55 -12.55 -14.83
CA ASP A 21 2.78 -13.23 -15.85
C ASP A 21 1.57 -13.95 -15.19
N LYS A 22 0.37 -13.69 -15.72
CA LYS A 22 -0.88 -14.34 -15.26
C LYS A 22 -0.85 -15.86 -15.38
N ARG A 23 0.05 -16.42 -16.18
CA ARG A 23 0.24 -17.88 -16.27
C ARG A 23 0.92 -18.45 -15.05
N ARG A 24 1.54 -17.64 -14.19
CA ARG A 24 2.01 -18.09 -12.89
C ARG A 24 0.80 -18.35 -12.00
N LYS A 25 0.62 -19.61 -11.61
CA LYS A 25 -0.42 -20.00 -10.68
C LYS A 25 -0.01 -19.61 -9.26
N LEU A 26 -0.26 -18.36 -8.89
CA LEU A 26 -0.07 -17.88 -7.52
C LEU A 26 -1.41 -17.84 -6.83
N GLU A 27 -1.40 -18.13 -5.54
CA GLU A 27 -2.57 -17.91 -4.69
C GLU A 27 -2.96 -16.42 -4.76
N GLU A 28 -4.26 -16.14 -4.79
CA GLU A 28 -4.76 -14.78 -4.99
C GLU A 28 -4.21 -13.81 -3.95
N HIS A 29 -4.16 -14.20 -2.67
CA HIS A 29 -3.67 -13.33 -1.62
C HIS A 29 -2.18 -12.99 -1.77
N VAL A 30 -1.38 -13.92 -2.30
CA VAL A 30 0.04 -13.67 -2.59
C VAL A 30 0.17 -12.67 -3.73
N LEU A 31 -0.62 -12.84 -4.78
CA LEU A 31 -0.64 -11.92 -5.91
C LEU A 31 -1.05 -10.51 -5.49
N LEU A 32 -2.10 -10.38 -4.67
CA LEU A 32 -2.56 -9.09 -4.14
C LEU A 32 -1.47 -8.41 -3.32
N TYR A 33 -0.77 -9.16 -2.48
CA TYR A 33 0.33 -8.63 -1.68
C TYR A 33 1.46 -8.11 -2.55
N ILE A 34 1.86 -8.88 -3.57
CA ILE A 34 2.89 -8.45 -4.53
C ILE A 34 2.47 -7.16 -5.24
N GLN A 35 1.23 -7.09 -5.67
CA GLN A 35 0.70 -5.89 -6.33
C GLN A 35 0.75 -4.67 -5.41
N LEU A 36 0.31 -4.81 -4.16
CA LEU A 36 0.36 -3.72 -3.19
C LEU A 36 1.79 -3.30 -2.86
N CYS A 37 2.71 -4.24 -2.72
CA CYS A 37 4.13 -3.93 -2.51
C CYS A 37 4.72 -3.14 -3.68
N THR A 38 4.41 -3.54 -4.90
CA THR A 38 4.89 -2.87 -6.11
C THR A 38 4.31 -1.46 -6.23
N ILE A 39 3.02 -1.30 -5.97
CA ILE A 39 2.34 -0.01 -5.96
C ILE A 39 2.97 0.91 -4.90
N THR A 40 3.20 0.40 -3.70
CA THR A 40 3.84 1.15 -2.62
C THR A 40 5.23 1.62 -3.02
N GLN A 41 6.04 0.73 -3.59
CA GLN A 41 7.38 1.07 -4.08
C GLN A 41 7.35 2.14 -5.17
N ALA A 42 6.41 2.05 -6.11
CA ALA A 42 6.29 3.01 -7.19
C ALA A 42 5.92 4.40 -6.67
N ILE A 43 4.98 4.48 -5.73
CA ILE A 43 4.58 5.74 -5.11
C ILE A 43 5.76 6.35 -4.34
N ASN A 44 6.47 5.54 -3.55
CA ASN A 44 7.65 5.98 -2.82
C ASN A 44 8.78 6.44 -3.76
N PHE A 45 8.95 5.75 -4.87
CA PHE A 45 9.93 6.13 -5.90
C PHE A 45 9.65 7.54 -6.41
N ILE A 46 8.41 7.83 -6.77
CA ILE A 46 8.01 9.17 -7.24
C ILE A 46 8.23 10.21 -6.12
N ALA A 47 7.79 9.90 -4.92
CA ALA A 47 7.92 10.82 -3.78
C ALA A 47 9.38 11.08 -3.39
N ASN A 48 10.28 10.14 -3.69
CA ASN A 48 11.71 10.22 -3.40
C ASN A 48 12.55 10.79 -4.56
N GLY A 49 11.92 11.56 -5.45
CA GLY A 49 12.60 12.18 -6.57
C GLY A 49 13.07 11.19 -7.63
N ASN A 50 12.26 10.19 -7.93
CA ASN A 50 12.54 9.11 -8.89
C ASN A 50 13.75 8.27 -8.51
N LYS A 51 13.90 8.02 -7.21
CA LYS A 51 14.94 7.13 -6.66
C LYS A 51 14.29 6.07 -5.78
N PRO A 52 14.78 4.82 -5.79
CA PRO A 52 14.27 3.80 -4.89
C PRO A 52 14.32 4.24 -3.43
N TRP A 53 13.28 3.91 -2.68
CA TRP A 53 13.22 4.19 -1.26
C TRP A 53 12.74 2.95 -0.51
N ILE A 54 13.52 2.54 0.48
CA ILE A 54 13.20 1.46 1.41
C ILE A 54 13.47 1.97 2.81
N PRO A 55 12.52 1.82 3.75
CA PRO A 55 12.78 2.25 5.13
C PRO A 55 13.93 1.46 5.74
N GLU A 56 14.92 2.17 6.23
CA GLU A 56 16.01 1.59 7.01
C GLU A 56 15.81 1.91 8.48
N TYR A 57 15.53 0.88 9.27
CA TYR A 57 15.32 1.05 10.70
C TYR A 57 16.63 0.80 11.45
N LYS A 58 17.22 1.89 11.95
CA LYS A 58 18.40 1.83 12.81
C LYS A 58 18.03 2.38 14.17
N GLN A 59 18.43 1.70 15.23
CA GLN A 59 18.18 2.16 16.60
C GLN A 59 18.74 3.57 16.85
N SER A 60 19.87 3.90 16.23
CA SER A 60 20.53 5.20 16.37
C SER A 60 19.85 6.34 15.58
N LYS A 61 19.03 5.99 14.57
CA LYS A 61 18.34 6.98 13.71
C LYS A 61 16.95 6.46 13.35
N PRO A 62 15.97 6.64 14.24
CA PRO A 62 14.59 6.26 13.90
C PRO A 62 14.10 7.13 12.75
N ILE A 63 13.45 6.49 11.78
CA ILE A 63 12.80 7.18 10.68
C ILE A 63 11.29 7.13 10.85
N LYS A 64 10.64 8.18 10.40
CA LYS A 64 9.19 8.26 10.39
C LYS A 64 8.66 7.68 9.08
N THR A 65 7.73 6.75 9.19
CA THR A 65 7.05 6.16 8.03
C THR A 65 5.56 6.23 8.23
N TRP A 66 4.81 6.18 7.14
CA TRP A 66 3.35 6.26 7.16
C TRP A 66 2.77 4.97 6.58
N TYR A 67 1.56 4.64 7.01
CA TYR A 67 0.82 3.48 6.50
C TYR A 67 -0.67 3.80 6.47
N SER A 68 -1.41 3.05 5.65
CA SER A 68 -2.86 3.18 5.58
C SER A 68 -3.50 2.40 6.71
N TRP A 69 -4.35 3.06 7.47
CA TRP A 69 -5.07 2.47 8.59
C TRP A 69 -6.55 2.32 8.25
N TRP A 70 -7.08 1.10 8.36
CA TRP A 70 -8.41 0.77 7.91
C TRP A 70 -9.31 0.38 9.08
N GLN A 71 -10.57 0.78 9.00
CA GLN A 71 -11.60 0.40 9.95
C GLN A 71 -12.80 -0.17 9.22
N ILE A 72 -13.48 -1.13 9.88
CA ILE A 72 -14.70 -1.76 9.39
C ILE A 72 -15.88 -1.20 10.16
N ASP A 73 -16.88 -0.70 9.44
CA ASP A 73 -18.20 -0.41 9.98
C ASP A 73 -19.13 -1.56 9.58
N TRP A 74 -19.37 -2.47 10.51
CA TRP A 74 -20.15 -3.67 10.26
C TRP A 74 -21.60 -3.40 9.86
N ASP A 75 -22.17 -2.29 10.32
CA ASP A 75 -23.56 -1.94 9.99
C ASP A 75 -23.72 -1.57 8.52
N LYS A 76 -22.69 -1.00 7.91
CA LYS A 76 -22.69 -0.63 6.49
C LYS A 76 -22.34 -1.77 5.55
N ILE A 77 -21.85 -2.90 6.05
CA ILE A 77 -21.43 -4.03 5.24
C ILE A 77 -22.57 -5.01 4.97
N LYS A 78 -23.68 -4.93 5.67
CA LYS A 78 -24.79 -5.90 5.61
C LYS A 78 -25.34 -6.17 4.21
N ASP A 79 -25.16 -5.24 3.29
CA ASP A 79 -25.62 -5.33 1.90
C ASP A 79 -24.49 -5.65 0.91
N GLY A 80 -23.31 -6.01 1.39
CA GLY A 80 -22.14 -6.26 0.54
C GLY A 80 -21.47 -4.99 0.02
N SER A 81 -21.87 -3.83 0.50
CA SER A 81 -21.29 -2.55 0.08
C SER A 81 -19.87 -2.34 0.62
N SER A 82 -19.00 -1.75 -0.18
CA SER A 82 -17.68 -1.33 0.27
C SER A 82 -17.71 -0.08 1.16
N ALA A 83 -18.87 0.51 1.37
CA ALA A 83 -19.04 1.73 2.17
C ALA A 83 -18.66 1.57 3.64
N GLY A 84 -18.68 0.32 4.16
CA GLY A 84 -18.26 0.03 5.53
C GLY A 84 -16.76 0.02 5.74
N PHE A 85 -15.96 0.11 4.67
CA PHE A 85 -14.51 0.13 4.75
C PHE A 85 -14.03 1.55 4.50
N PHE A 86 -13.37 2.12 5.46
CA PHE A 86 -12.84 3.47 5.29
C PHE A 86 -11.47 3.60 5.93
N ASN A 87 -10.66 4.46 5.35
CA ASN A 87 -9.37 4.81 5.88
C ASN A 87 -9.55 5.84 6.99
N LEU A 88 -9.22 5.46 8.23
CA LEU A 88 -9.34 6.37 9.37
C LEU A 88 -8.33 7.49 9.31
N ASP A 89 -7.08 7.13 9.02
CA ASP A 89 -5.97 8.07 9.03
C ASP A 89 -4.73 7.40 8.43
N SER A 90 -3.76 8.24 8.05
CA SER A 90 -2.43 7.77 7.70
C SER A 90 -1.60 7.74 8.98
N GLY A 91 -1.42 6.56 9.53
CA GLY A 91 -0.62 6.39 10.74
C GLY A 91 0.86 6.63 10.48
N ASP A 92 1.55 7.16 11.47
CA ASP A 92 3.00 7.29 11.44
C ASP A 92 3.63 6.42 12.52
N VAL A 93 4.79 5.87 12.20
CA VAL A 93 5.55 5.00 13.10
C VAL A 93 7.01 5.38 13.07
N LEU A 94 7.59 5.58 14.27
CA LEU A 94 9.02 5.80 14.43
C LEU A 94 9.70 4.46 14.72
N GLY A 95 10.64 4.08 13.84
CA GLY A 95 11.39 2.84 14.00
C GLY A 95 10.58 1.58 13.75
N GLY A 96 11.11 0.43 14.12
CA GLY A 96 10.50 -0.89 13.89
C GLY A 96 9.75 -1.49 15.07
N THR A 97 9.44 -0.71 16.10
CA THR A 97 8.94 -1.23 17.38
C THR A 97 7.47 -1.64 17.32
N TYR A 98 6.67 -0.97 16.50
CA TYR A 98 5.26 -1.28 16.29
C TYR A 98 5.01 -1.42 14.81
N ALA A 99 4.74 -2.63 14.36
CA ALA A 99 4.53 -2.91 12.96
C ALA A 99 3.16 -3.54 12.72
N ASP A 100 2.12 -2.72 12.73
CA ASP A 100 0.79 -3.15 12.29
C ASP A 100 0.75 -3.36 10.78
N VAL A 101 1.67 -2.71 10.07
CA VAL A 101 1.85 -2.83 8.62
C VAL A 101 3.33 -3.06 8.36
N ASP A 102 3.66 -4.06 7.55
CA ASP A 102 5.04 -4.40 7.28
C ASP A 102 5.76 -3.32 6.47
N THR A 103 7.09 -3.41 6.44
CA THR A 103 7.98 -2.44 5.77
C THR A 103 7.65 -2.23 4.30
N HIS A 104 7.19 -3.28 3.61
CA HIS A 104 6.90 -3.21 2.16
C HIS A 104 5.62 -2.43 1.83
N LEU A 105 4.76 -2.17 2.82
CA LEU A 105 3.53 -1.42 2.66
C LEU A 105 3.58 -0.05 3.33
N ARG A 106 4.76 0.44 3.68
CA ARG A 106 4.96 1.74 4.32
C ARG A 106 5.38 2.80 3.33
N PHE A 107 5.02 4.02 3.62
CA PHE A 107 5.22 5.16 2.72
C PHE A 107 6.18 6.18 3.31
N ILE A 108 6.86 6.88 2.40
CA ILE A 108 7.82 7.93 2.73
C ILE A 108 7.13 9.19 3.30
N SER A 109 5.86 9.42 2.96
CA SER A 109 5.14 10.63 3.37
C SER A 109 3.65 10.32 3.59
N GLU A 110 2.99 11.21 4.33
CA GLU A 110 1.55 11.14 4.57
C GLU A 110 0.77 11.26 3.26
N ASP A 111 1.16 12.17 2.37
CA ASP A 111 0.52 12.35 1.08
C ASP A 111 0.57 11.10 0.22
N ALA A 112 1.69 10.39 0.25
CA ALA A 112 1.85 9.13 -0.46
C ALA A 112 0.91 8.06 0.09
N ALA A 113 0.82 7.93 1.42
CA ALA A 113 -0.07 6.99 2.06
C ALA A 113 -1.55 7.30 1.79
N GLU A 114 -1.93 8.56 1.83
CA GLU A 114 -3.29 8.99 1.52
C GLU A 114 -3.67 8.72 0.07
N TYR A 115 -2.77 9.00 -0.87
CA TYR A 115 -3.00 8.71 -2.27
C TYR A 115 -3.25 7.21 -2.48
N ALA A 116 -2.41 6.37 -1.90
CA ALA A 116 -2.54 4.92 -2.01
C ALA A 116 -3.88 4.44 -1.44
N ALA A 117 -4.25 4.92 -0.26
CA ALA A 117 -5.50 4.53 0.39
C ALA A 117 -6.73 4.90 -0.45
N LYS A 118 -6.75 6.08 -1.02
CA LYS A 118 -7.87 6.53 -1.85
C LYS A 118 -7.95 5.80 -3.19
N THR A 119 -6.79 5.64 -3.84
CA THR A 119 -6.73 5.10 -5.21
C THR A 119 -6.88 3.59 -5.22
N PHE A 120 -6.32 2.90 -4.24
CA PHE A 120 -6.23 1.44 -4.21
C PHE A 120 -7.06 0.81 -3.10
N LYS A 121 -8.08 1.50 -2.62
CA LYS A 121 -9.00 0.97 -1.60
C LYS A 121 -9.50 -0.44 -1.92
N PRO A 122 -9.95 -0.76 -3.14
CA PRO A 122 -10.43 -2.12 -3.44
C PRO A 122 -9.35 -3.19 -3.25
N LEU A 123 -8.09 -2.91 -3.60
CA LEU A 123 -6.98 -3.85 -3.41
C LEU A 123 -6.68 -4.07 -1.93
N TYR A 124 -6.67 -3.01 -1.13
CA TYR A 124 -6.49 -3.12 0.31
C TYR A 124 -7.60 -3.94 0.96
N MET A 125 -8.85 -3.72 0.54
CA MET A 125 -9.99 -4.47 1.07
C MET A 125 -9.89 -5.96 0.77
N LYS A 126 -9.54 -6.31 -0.45
CA LYS A 126 -9.31 -7.70 -0.83
C LYS A 126 -8.19 -8.33 -0.03
N HIS A 127 -7.06 -7.61 0.09
CA HIS A 127 -5.87 -8.14 0.75
C HIS A 127 -6.07 -8.29 2.26
N ILE A 128 -6.59 -7.25 2.92
CA ILE A 128 -6.69 -7.22 4.39
C ILE A 128 -7.89 -8.00 4.89
N PHE A 129 -9.03 -7.89 4.22
CA PHE A 129 -10.30 -8.44 4.68
C PHE A 129 -10.80 -9.61 3.83
N GLY A 130 -10.18 -9.90 2.69
CA GLY A 130 -10.64 -10.94 1.79
C GLY A 130 -11.98 -10.64 1.13
N ILE A 131 -12.34 -9.39 0.96
CA ILE A 131 -13.65 -8.95 0.44
C ILE A 131 -13.47 -8.29 -0.92
N ASP A 132 -14.33 -8.68 -1.85
CA ASP A 132 -14.39 -8.09 -3.20
C ASP A 132 -15.07 -6.72 -3.22
#